data_53ef214d179bc053b0d3422b57e21c81
#
_entry.id   53ef214d179bc053b0d3422b57e21c81
#
_cell.length_a   1.000
_cell.length_b   1.000
_cell.length_c   1.000
_cell.angle_alpha   90.00
_cell.angle_beta   90.00
_cell.angle_gamma   90.00
#
_symmetry.space_group_name_H-M   'P 1'
#
loop_
_entity.id
_entity.type
_entity.pdbx_description
1 polymer ?
#
loop_
_entity_poly.entity_id
_entity_poly.type
_entity_poly.pdbx_seq_one_letter_code
_entity_poly.pdbx_strand_id
1 'polypeptide(L)'
;MTRNGPDDATRKGTSEVDAVEGLLAYAHSRSRWGGAALRSLTEAIALSRTLAGKSPEEHTVLLARCLRTTAGHLLKRNRAVQALPLAQEAVALTRSIGGAPLVVSLTCLASAYEALHRYSEAAATLAEADAITPPDD
;
A
#
# COMPACT_ATOMS: atom_id res chain seq x y z
N MET A 1 -18.53 -23.44 27.72
CA MET A 1 -18.30 -22.01 27.79
C MET A 1 -17.85 -21.44 26.46
N THR A 2 -18.56 -20.49 25.98
CA THR A 2 -18.30 -19.93 24.66
C THR A 2 -17.93 -18.46 24.74
N ARG A 3 -17.24 -18.00 23.74
CA ARG A 3 -16.79 -16.64 23.67
C ARG A 3 -17.14 -16.00 22.36
N ASN A 4 -18.34 -16.16 21.98
CA ASN A 4 -18.76 -15.68 20.66
C ASN A 4 -19.25 -14.26 20.72
N GLY A 5 -18.39 -13.35 20.99
CA GLY A 5 -18.76 -11.97 21.11
C GLY A 5 -17.73 -11.09 20.46
N PRO A 6 -17.67 -9.81 20.88
CA PRO A 6 -16.73 -8.85 20.33
C PRO A 6 -15.26 -9.31 20.39
N ASP A 7 -14.90 -10.08 21.42
CA ASP A 7 -13.55 -10.57 21.56
C ASP A 7 -13.15 -11.50 20.42
N ASP A 8 -14.07 -12.37 20.00
CA ASP A 8 -13.79 -13.28 18.89
C ASP A 8 -13.69 -12.53 17.58
N ALA A 9 -14.53 -11.53 17.36
CA ALA A 9 -14.49 -10.72 16.16
C ALA A 9 -13.18 -9.93 16.08
N THR A 10 -12.75 -9.38 17.21
CA THR A 10 -11.50 -8.63 17.28
C THR A 10 -10.30 -9.54 17.01
N ARG A 11 -10.32 -10.73 17.61
CA ARG A 11 -9.26 -11.70 17.43
C ARG A 11 -9.15 -12.14 15.98
N LYS A 12 -10.29 -12.36 15.33
CA LYS A 12 -10.30 -12.74 13.93
C LYS A 12 -9.75 -11.62 13.03
N GLY A 13 -10.10 -10.37 13.31
CA GLY A 13 -9.58 -9.24 12.58
C GLY A 13 -8.07 -9.12 12.74
N THR A 14 -7.56 -9.34 13.96
CA THR A 14 -6.14 -9.32 14.23
C THR A 14 -5.42 -10.43 13.46
N SER A 15 -6.01 -11.64 13.45
CA SER A 15 -5.46 -12.76 12.68
C SER A 15 -5.38 -12.47 11.20
N GLU A 16 -6.38 -11.80 10.65
CA GLU A 16 -6.38 -11.45 9.23
C GLU A 16 -5.32 -10.38 8.94
N VAL A 17 -5.15 -9.41 9.83
CA VAL A 17 -4.07 -8.42 9.71
C VAL A 17 -2.72 -9.12 9.76
N ASP A 18 -2.55 -10.07 10.68
CA ASP A 18 -1.30 -10.83 10.78
C ASP A 18 -1.03 -11.62 9.51
N ALA A 19 -2.07 -12.15 8.87
CA ALA A 19 -1.92 -12.86 7.61
C ALA A 19 -1.41 -11.91 6.52
N VAL A 20 -1.94 -10.69 6.45
CA VAL A 20 -1.47 -9.69 5.51
C VAL A 20 -0.01 -9.35 5.77
N GLU A 21 0.34 -9.11 7.03
CA GLU A 21 1.73 -8.80 7.39
C GLU A 21 2.68 -9.95 7.03
N GLY A 22 2.23 -11.19 7.22
CA GLY A 22 3.02 -12.35 6.83
C GLY A 22 3.26 -12.43 5.32
N LEU A 23 2.23 -12.10 4.54
CA LEU A 23 2.37 -12.07 3.09
C LEU A 23 3.33 -10.98 2.62
N LEU A 24 3.28 -9.81 3.26
CA LEU A 24 4.22 -8.73 2.95
C LEU A 24 5.65 -9.13 3.30
N ALA A 25 5.85 -9.77 4.45
CA ALA A 25 7.16 -10.22 4.87
C ALA A 25 7.72 -11.29 3.92
N TYR A 26 6.87 -12.23 3.54
CA TYR A 26 7.27 -13.27 2.59
C TYR A 26 7.68 -12.66 1.24
N ALA A 27 6.88 -11.72 0.75
CA ALA A 27 7.18 -11.04 -0.51
C ALA A 27 8.52 -10.32 -0.44
N HIS A 28 8.81 -9.68 0.69
CA HIS A 28 10.07 -8.99 0.88
C HIS A 28 11.25 -9.96 0.80
N SER A 29 11.12 -11.12 1.42
CA SER A 29 12.19 -12.13 1.43
C SER A 29 12.40 -12.79 0.07
N ARG A 30 11.39 -12.73 -0.81
CA ARG A 30 11.44 -13.37 -2.13
C ARG A 30 11.50 -12.36 -3.27
N SER A 31 11.82 -11.12 -2.98
CA SER A 31 11.71 -10.05 -3.96
C SER A 31 12.65 -10.21 -5.16
N ARG A 32 13.70 -11.02 -5.03
CA ARG A 32 14.68 -11.21 -6.11
C ARG A 32 14.27 -12.25 -7.14
N TRP A 33 13.33 -13.13 -6.82
CA TRP A 33 13.12 -14.34 -7.61
C TRP A 33 11.67 -14.54 -8.02
N GLY A 34 11.46 -14.66 -9.33
CA GLY A 34 10.23 -15.19 -9.91
C GLY A 34 8.96 -14.46 -9.54
N GLY A 35 7.85 -15.19 -9.68
CA GLY A 35 6.54 -14.64 -9.41
C GLY A 35 6.04 -14.83 -7.98
N ALA A 36 6.83 -15.45 -7.11
CA ALA A 36 6.37 -15.76 -5.76
C ALA A 36 6.05 -14.50 -4.96
N ALA A 37 6.91 -13.47 -5.08
CA ALA A 37 6.67 -12.21 -4.37
C ALA A 37 5.41 -11.55 -4.87
N LEU A 38 5.21 -11.49 -6.19
CA LEU A 38 4.03 -10.84 -6.75
C LEU A 38 2.74 -11.58 -6.39
N ARG A 39 2.77 -12.91 -6.37
CA ARG A 39 1.61 -13.69 -5.95
C ARG A 39 1.25 -13.40 -4.50
N SER A 40 2.25 -13.35 -3.64
CA SER A 40 2.05 -13.04 -2.22
C SER A 40 1.48 -11.64 -2.04
N LEU A 41 2.01 -10.66 -2.78
CA LEU A 41 1.52 -9.28 -2.72
C LEU A 41 0.09 -9.16 -3.24
N THR A 42 -0.24 -9.88 -4.31
CA THR A 42 -1.60 -9.89 -4.85
C THR A 42 -2.59 -10.43 -3.81
N GLU A 43 -2.20 -11.47 -3.09
CA GLU A 43 -3.03 -12.03 -2.03
C GLU A 43 -3.16 -11.04 -0.86
N ALA A 44 -2.07 -10.35 -0.52
CA ALA A 44 -2.12 -9.34 0.54
C ALA A 44 -3.08 -8.21 0.19
N ILE A 45 -3.09 -7.76 -1.07
CA ILE A 45 -4.05 -6.75 -1.52
C ILE A 45 -5.48 -7.28 -1.37
N ALA A 46 -5.74 -8.52 -1.82
CA ALA A 46 -7.08 -9.07 -1.75
C ALA A 46 -7.59 -9.14 -0.31
N LEU A 47 -6.76 -9.63 0.61
CA LEU A 47 -7.14 -9.72 2.02
C LEU A 47 -7.34 -8.34 2.65
N SER A 48 -6.45 -7.39 2.35
CA SER A 48 -6.58 -6.05 2.92
C SER A 48 -7.77 -5.30 2.33
N ARG A 49 -8.16 -5.57 1.08
CA ARG A 49 -9.40 -5.01 0.54
C ARG A 49 -10.61 -5.51 1.30
N THR A 50 -10.64 -6.80 1.64
CA THR A 50 -11.73 -7.36 2.42
C THR A 50 -11.79 -6.71 3.79
N LEU A 51 -10.65 -6.57 4.45
CA LEU A 51 -10.58 -5.91 5.76
C LEU A 51 -11.04 -4.45 5.68
N ALA A 52 -10.54 -3.71 4.70
CA ALA A 52 -10.91 -2.30 4.53
C ALA A 52 -12.38 -2.14 4.17
N GLY A 53 -12.95 -3.10 3.46
CA GLY A 53 -14.38 -3.08 3.15
C GLY A 53 -15.25 -3.21 4.39
N LYS A 54 -14.78 -3.99 5.38
CA LYS A 54 -15.50 -4.17 6.63
C LYS A 54 -15.28 -3.01 7.60
N SER A 55 -14.06 -2.51 7.69
CA SER A 55 -13.71 -1.45 8.63
C SER A 55 -12.72 -0.49 7.97
N PRO A 56 -13.21 0.42 7.12
CA PRO A 56 -12.31 1.33 6.39
C PRO A 56 -11.39 2.15 7.32
N GLU A 57 -11.93 2.62 8.44
CA GLU A 57 -11.15 3.45 9.36
C GLU A 57 -9.93 2.70 9.90
N GLU A 58 -10.08 1.40 10.11
CA GLU A 58 -9.02 0.61 10.70
C GLU A 58 -8.02 0.08 9.66
N HIS A 59 -8.47 -0.19 8.44
CA HIS A 59 -7.67 -0.99 7.51
C HIS A 59 -7.34 -0.33 6.17
N THR A 60 -7.80 0.90 5.93
CA THR A 60 -7.47 1.58 4.68
C THR A 60 -5.98 1.85 4.56
N VAL A 61 -5.32 2.19 5.67
CA VAL A 61 -3.86 2.43 5.66
C VAL A 61 -3.12 1.14 5.31
N LEU A 62 -3.58 0.01 5.83
CA LEU A 62 -2.98 -1.29 5.50
C LEU A 62 -3.12 -1.61 4.01
N LEU A 63 -4.32 -1.38 3.46
CA LEU A 63 -4.54 -1.59 2.02
C LEU A 63 -3.62 -0.69 1.19
N ALA A 64 -3.53 0.59 1.54
CA ALA A 64 -2.64 1.51 0.84
C ALA A 64 -1.19 1.04 0.90
N ARG A 65 -0.76 0.52 2.05
CA ARG A 65 0.59 -0.02 2.20
C ARG A 65 0.82 -1.22 1.28
N CYS A 66 -0.16 -2.12 1.19
CA CYS A 66 -0.06 -3.27 0.28
C CYS A 66 0.05 -2.83 -1.18
N LEU A 67 -0.72 -1.82 -1.56
CA LEU A 67 -0.67 -1.27 -2.92
C LEU A 67 0.67 -0.64 -3.22
N ARG A 68 1.20 0.15 -2.29
CA ARG A 68 2.52 0.78 -2.45
C ARG A 68 3.63 -0.25 -2.54
N THR A 69 3.58 -1.26 -1.69
CA THR A 69 4.60 -2.31 -1.69
C THR A 69 4.60 -3.06 -3.02
N THR A 70 3.40 -3.35 -3.53
CA THR A 70 3.28 -4.02 -4.83
C THR A 70 3.76 -3.13 -5.96
N ALA A 71 3.39 -1.84 -5.94
CA ALA A 71 3.87 -0.89 -6.95
C ALA A 71 5.39 -0.80 -6.94
N GLY A 72 6.00 -0.73 -5.75
CA GLY A 72 7.46 -0.70 -5.63
C GLY A 72 8.12 -1.94 -6.19
N HIS A 73 7.53 -3.10 -5.93
CA HIS A 73 8.03 -4.36 -6.48
C HIS A 73 7.98 -4.34 -8.01
N LEU A 74 6.87 -3.88 -8.58
CA LEU A 74 6.71 -3.81 -10.02
C LEU A 74 7.69 -2.81 -10.64
N LEU A 75 7.93 -1.67 -9.98
CA LEU A 75 8.88 -0.68 -10.46
C LEU A 75 10.29 -1.25 -10.53
N LYS A 76 10.70 -2.03 -9.53
CA LYS A 76 12.01 -2.67 -9.53
C LYS A 76 12.17 -3.67 -10.67
N ARG A 77 11.06 -4.17 -11.19
CA ARG A 77 11.07 -5.13 -12.29
C ARG A 77 10.78 -4.46 -13.63
N ASN A 78 10.87 -3.15 -13.70
CA ASN A 78 10.62 -2.37 -14.90
C ASN A 78 9.20 -2.53 -15.45
N ARG A 79 8.23 -2.65 -14.53
CA ARG A 79 6.81 -2.78 -14.90
C ARG A 79 6.03 -1.56 -14.45
N ALA A 80 6.50 -0.39 -14.85
CA ALA A 80 5.92 0.88 -14.40
C ALA A 80 4.48 1.07 -14.85
N VAL A 81 4.12 0.56 -16.03
CA VAL A 81 2.73 0.67 -16.51
C VAL A 81 1.77 -0.05 -15.57
N GLN A 82 2.19 -1.19 -15.03
CA GLN A 82 1.37 -1.94 -14.07
C GLN A 82 1.41 -1.32 -12.68
N ALA A 83 2.51 -0.69 -12.32
CA ALA A 83 2.67 -0.06 -11.01
C ALA A 83 1.82 1.20 -10.86
N LEU A 84 1.66 1.95 -11.95
CA LEU A 84 1.01 3.26 -11.89
C LEU A 84 -0.40 3.21 -11.29
N PRO A 85 -1.33 2.35 -11.76
CA PRO A 85 -2.66 2.36 -11.18
C PRO A 85 -2.69 1.98 -9.70
N LEU A 86 -1.77 1.14 -9.25
CA LEU A 86 -1.69 0.78 -7.83
C LEU A 86 -1.23 1.97 -6.99
N ALA A 87 -0.24 2.70 -7.48
CA ALA A 87 0.23 3.91 -6.79
C ALA A 87 -0.87 4.98 -6.77
N GLN A 88 -1.60 5.14 -7.87
CA GLN A 88 -2.71 6.09 -7.94
C GLN A 88 -3.80 5.71 -6.94
N GLU A 89 -4.11 4.44 -6.82
CA GLU A 89 -5.11 3.99 -5.85
C GLU A 89 -4.65 4.26 -4.41
N ALA A 90 -3.38 4.01 -4.12
CA ALA A 90 -2.84 4.28 -2.79
C ALA A 90 -2.97 5.76 -2.43
N VAL A 91 -2.72 6.66 -3.37
CA VAL A 91 -2.91 8.10 -3.15
C VAL A 91 -4.39 8.40 -2.90
N ALA A 92 -5.28 7.86 -3.74
CA ALA A 92 -6.71 8.11 -3.58
C ALA A 92 -7.23 7.68 -2.21
N LEU A 93 -6.77 6.53 -1.73
CA LEU A 93 -7.19 6.00 -0.43
C LEU A 93 -6.67 6.83 0.73
N THR A 94 -5.50 7.44 0.59
CA THR A 94 -4.87 8.16 1.69
C THR A 94 -5.15 9.67 1.70
N ARG A 95 -5.83 10.20 0.67
CA ARG A 95 -6.10 11.65 0.62
C ARG A 95 -6.91 12.14 1.80
N SER A 96 -7.91 11.37 2.24
CA SER A 96 -8.73 11.77 3.38
C SER A 96 -8.00 11.59 4.71
N ILE A 97 -6.96 10.78 4.72
CA ILE A 97 -6.18 10.52 5.93
C ILE A 97 -5.11 11.59 6.12
N GLY A 98 -4.45 11.98 5.03
CA GLY A 98 -3.39 12.99 5.09
C GLY A 98 -2.12 12.46 5.74
N GLY A 99 -1.25 13.36 6.15
CA GLY A 99 -0.05 13.04 6.91
C GLY A 99 0.88 12.05 6.22
N ALA A 100 1.58 11.27 7.02
CA ALA A 100 2.58 10.34 6.52
C ALA A 100 2.04 9.33 5.50
N PRO A 101 0.87 8.72 5.71
CA PRO A 101 0.35 7.78 4.71
C PRO A 101 0.17 8.41 3.33
N LEU A 102 -0.30 9.65 3.28
CA LEU A 102 -0.44 10.35 2.00
C LEU A 102 0.91 10.69 1.40
N VAL A 103 1.85 11.17 2.23
CA VAL A 103 3.19 11.54 1.75
C VAL A 103 3.88 10.34 1.09
N VAL A 104 3.88 9.17 1.75
CA VAL A 104 4.55 8.00 1.18
C VAL A 104 3.83 7.48 -0.07
N SER A 105 2.50 7.64 -0.13
CA SER A 105 1.75 7.26 -1.33
C SER A 105 2.07 8.18 -2.50
N LEU A 106 2.16 9.49 -2.25
CA LEU A 106 2.54 10.45 -3.28
C LEU A 106 3.97 10.20 -3.78
N THR A 107 4.88 9.87 -2.86
CA THR A 107 6.26 9.57 -3.25
C THR A 107 6.31 8.33 -4.14
N CYS A 108 5.52 7.32 -3.82
CA CYS A 108 5.42 6.13 -4.65
C CYS A 108 4.86 6.46 -6.04
N LEU A 109 3.83 7.30 -6.09
CA LEU A 109 3.23 7.71 -7.35
C LEU A 109 4.23 8.49 -8.20
N ALA A 110 5.00 9.39 -7.58
CA ALA A 110 6.02 10.14 -8.31
C ALA A 110 7.06 9.20 -8.92
N SER A 111 7.46 8.16 -8.18
CA SER A 111 8.40 7.17 -8.71
C SER A 111 7.85 6.46 -9.95
N ALA A 112 6.56 6.14 -9.93
CA ALA A 112 5.92 5.51 -11.08
C ALA A 112 5.90 6.46 -12.29
N TYR A 113 5.58 7.73 -12.07
CA TYR A 113 5.62 8.73 -13.13
C TYR A 113 7.03 8.89 -13.69
N GLU A 114 8.04 8.96 -12.83
CA GLU A 114 9.43 9.07 -13.29
C GLU A 114 9.83 7.88 -14.16
N ALA A 115 9.46 6.67 -13.74
CA ALA A 115 9.77 5.47 -14.49
C ALA A 115 9.12 5.47 -15.87
N LEU A 116 8.01 6.19 -16.02
CA LEU A 116 7.30 6.33 -17.29
C LEU A 116 7.72 7.60 -18.06
N HIS A 117 8.74 8.30 -17.57
CA HIS A 117 9.23 9.55 -18.16
C HIS A 117 8.17 10.65 -18.18
N ARG A 118 7.23 10.57 -17.25
CA ARG A 118 6.20 11.61 -17.07
C ARG A 118 6.67 12.58 -15.99
N TYR A 119 7.70 13.34 -16.34
CA TYR A 119 8.43 14.16 -15.37
C TYR A 119 7.65 15.33 -14.80
N SER A 120 6.79 15.95 -15.61
CA SER A 120 5.96 17.05 -15.10
C SER A 120 5.00 16.57 -14.03
N GLU A 121 4.41 15.41 -14.25
CA GLU A 121 3.49 14.83 -13.27
C GLU A 121 4.24 14.37 -12.03
N ALA A 122 5.44 13.82 -12.21
CA ALA A 122 6.27 13.43 -11.07
C ALA A 122 6.62 14.65 -10.22
N ALA A 123 7.03 15.74 -10.86
CA ALA A 123 7.41 16.94 -10.13
C ALA A 123 6.21 17.54 -9.38
N ALA A 124 5.04 17.59 -10.02
CA ALA A 124 3.84 18.09 -9.35
C ALA A 124 3.45 17.23 -8.15
N THR A 125 3.60 15.92 -8.29
CA THR A 125 3.27 14.97 -7.21
C THR A 125 4.23 15.14 -6.03
N LEU A 126 5.52 15.30 -6.31
CA LEU A 126 6.51 15.54 -5.26
C LEU A 126 6.29 16.88 -4.57
N ALA A 127 5.91 17.91 -5.33
CA ALA A 127 5.59 19.21 -4.75
C ALA A 127 4.40 19.10 -3.79
N GLU A 128 3.41 18.30 -4.16
CA GLU A 128 2.27 18.06 -3.28
C GLU A 128 2.71 17.38 -1.98
N ALA A 129 3.57 16.37 -2.09
CA ALA A 129 4.10 15.67 -0.91
C ALA A 129 4.90 16.62 0.00
N ASP A 130 5.72 17.48 -0.61
CA ASP A 130 6.53 18.43 0.15
C ASP A 130 5.66 19.44 0.91
N ALA A 131 4.52 19.82 0.33
CA ALA A 131 3.60 20.77 0.97
C ALA A 131 2.94 20.17 2.21
N ILE A 132 2.81 18.84 2.28
CA ILE A 132 2.21 18.16 3.43
C ILE A 132 3.22 17.96 4.54
N THR A 133 4.48 17.68 4.17
CA THR A 133 5.53 17.41 5.14
C THR A 133 5.85 18.69 5.93
N PRO A 134 5.79 18.66 7.27
CA PRO A 134 6.10 19.87 8.05
C PRO A 134 7.53 20.35 7.77
N PRO A 135 7.75 21.66 7.76
CA PRO A 135 9.11 22.18 7.57
C PRO A 135 9.99 21.80 8.75
N ASP A 136 11.27 21.61 8.45
CA ASP A 136 12.26 21.35 9.49
C ASP A 136 12.51 22.66 10.26
N ASP A 137 12.51 22.54 11.57
CA ASP A 137 12.78 23.69 12.44
C ASP A 137 14.24 23.77 12.83
#